data_d3de57cf466d760ddbcd6c70a65eb002
#
_entry.id   d3de57cf466d760ddbcd6c70a65eb002
#
_cell.length_a   1.000
_cell.length_b   1.000
_cell.length_c   1.000
_cell.angle_alpha   90.00
_cell.angle_beta   90.00
_cell.angle_gamma   90.00
#
_symmetry.space_group_name_H-M   'P 1'
#
loop_
_entity.id
_entity.type
_entity.pdbx_description
1 polymer ?
#
loop_
_entity_poly.entity_id
_entity_poly.type
_entity_poly.pdbx_seq_one_letter_code
_entity_poly.pdbx_strand_id
1 'polypeptide(L)'
;ALTIFIFGCQETDVVDDDSDLTWTIDTQFMRQGCYDGKDCIPSLETPNRSQVGGSNLGYLDDNDLVVGIWNGTEHVAYPHAILDWHEIVNESGYSISYCPLTGSAIHLTTSVEYGVSGLLFNSNLIMYDRETDSYWPQMLLRSAAGDRSGSIFHLKNLVETTWSNWKTLFPETKVVNSETNYSRNYTRYPYGSYRTCNSLACGDYIYFPVANEDERLPAKNRVLTIINGDEVKAIDINSYPEPQIFGVNVGNAQYQVVISGRDNIAVAFETSRAISISSWDISAGEIT
;
A
#
# COMPACT_ATOMS: atom_id res chain seq x y z
N ALA A 1 0.21 34.92 25.72
CA ALA A 1 -0.88 33.95 25.85
C ALA A 1 -0.62 32.84 24.80
N LEU A 2 -0.28 31.66 25.29
CA LEU A 2 0.01 30.49 24.46
C LEU A 2 -1.32 29.74 24.32
N THR A 3 -1.92 29.79 23.13
CA THR A 3 -3.14 29.05 22.84
C THR A 3 -2.73 27.64 22.41
N ILE A 4 -2.92 26.69 23.32
CA ILE A 4 -2.74 25.25 23.02
C ILE A 4 -4.03 24.80 22.35
N PHE A 5 -3.94 24.48 21.06
CA PHE A 5 -4.99 23.72 20.37
C PHE A 5 -4.85 22.24 20.76
N ILE A 6 -5.73 21.80 21.63
CA ILE A 6 -5.95 20.36 21.88
C ILE A 6 -6.85 19.87 20.74
N PHE A 7 -6.28 19.15 19.78
CA PHE A 7 -7.08 18.36 18.85
C PHE A 7 -7.60 17.14 19.62
N GLY A 8 -8.80 17.28 20.15
CA GLY A 8 -9.58 16.13 20.59
C GLY A 8 -10.07 15.40 19.34
N CYS A 9 -9.75 14.12 19.20
CA CYS A 9 -10.49 13.24 18.30
C CYS A 9 -11.94 13.20 18.80
N GLN A 10 -12.82 13.95 18.14
CA GLN A 10 -14.25 13.70 18.22
C GLN A 10 -14.53 12.53 17.27
N GLU A 11 -15.10 11.45 17.80
CA GLU A 11 -15.80 10.47 16.97
C GLU A 11 -16.91 11.22 16.24
N THR A 12 -16.68 11.55 14.98
CA THR A 12 -17.72 12.07 14.13
C THR A 12 -18.34 10.89 13.41
N ASP A 13 -19.59 10.64 13.71
CA ASP A 13 -20.44 9.76 12.89
C ASP A 13 -20.30 10.17 11.42
N VAL A 14 -20.25 9.17 10.54
CA VAL A 14 -20.20 9.39 9.09
C VAL A 14 -21.39 10.25 8.71
N VAL A 15 -21.15 11.49 8.30
CA VAL A 15 -22.20 12.32 7.72
C VAL A 15 -22.36 11.86 6.28
N ASP A 16 -23.34 11.01 6.06
CA ASP A 16 -23.77 10.55 4.77
C ASP A 16 -24.37 11.74 3.99
N ASP A 17 -23.63 12.30 3.05
CA ASP A 17 -24.19 13.23 2.06
C ASP A 17 -24.81 12.48 0.84
N ASP A 18 -24.69 11.13 0.83
CA ASP A 18 -25.19 10.21 -0.18
C ASP A 18 -26.17 9.20 0.46
N SER A 19 -27.30 9.70 0.94
CA SER A 19 -28.33 8.91 1.63
C SER A 19 -28.97 7.77 0.79
N ASP A 20 -28.62 7.66 -0.48
CA ASP A 20 -29.17 6.67 -1.42
C ASP A 20 -28.16 5.52 -1.73
N LEU A 21 -26.90 5.57 -1.23
CA LEU A 21 -25.93 4.53 -1.50
C LEU A 21 -26.17 3.28 -0.64
N THR A 22 -26.32 2.15 -1.30
CA THR A 22 -26.35 0.84 -0.62
C THR A 22 -24.94 0.29 -0.53
N TRP A 23 -24.43 0.12 0.70
CA TRP A 23 -23.14 -0.48 1.00
C TRP A 23 -23.26 -1.99 1.19
N THR A 24 -22.30 -2.74 0.64
CA THR A 24 -22.19 -4.20 0.84
C THR A 24 -21.29 -4.58 2.02
N ILE A 25 -20.77 -3.58 2.74
CA ILE A 25 -19.95 -3.71 3.94
C ILE A 25 -20.69 -3.16 5.16
N ASP A 26 -20.23 -3.53 6.36
CA ASP A 26 -20.78 -3.02 7.61
C ASP A 26 -20.25 -1.59 7.87
N THR A 27 -21.12 -0.61 7.67
CA THR A 27 -20.78 0.82 7.78
C THR A 27 -20.41 1.24 9.20
N GLN A 28 -20.72 0.46 10.24
CA GLN A 28 -20.28 0.76 11.61
C GLN A 28 -18.75 0.82 11.75
N PHE A 29 -17.99 0.18 10.84
CA PHE A 29 -16.52 0.21 10.78
C PHE A 29 -15.97 1.18 9.75
N MET A 30 -16.83 2.00 9.15
CA MET A 30 -16.42 3.12 8.33
C MET A 30 -16.09 4.33 9.17
N ARG A 31 -15.11 5.12 8.76
CA ARG A 31 -14.76 6.40 9.40
C ARG A 31 -14.40 7.43 8.34
N GLN A 32 -14.65 8.67 8.67
CA GLN A 32 -14.12 9.78 7.88
C GLN A 32 -12.67 10.03 8.26
N GLY A 33 -11.76 9.77 7.33
CA GLY A 33 -10.32 10.00 7.51
C GLY A 33 -9.90 11.40 7.11
N CYS A 34 -10.70 12.08 6.29
CA CYS A 34 -10.41 13.40 5.78
C CYS A 34 -11.67 14.26 5.70
N TYR A 35 -11.63 15.45 6.30
CA TYR A 35 -12.78 16.35 6.46
C TYR A 35 -13.32 16.89 5.13
N ASP A 36 -12.42 17.12 4.15
CA ASP A 36 -12.79 17.73 2.85
C ASP A 36 -13.38 16.71 1.87
N GLY A 37 -13.51 15.43 2.29
CA GLY A 37 -14.10 14.37 1.48
C GLY A 37 -13.23 13.92 0.30
N LYS A 38 -13.84 13.68 -0.87
CA LYS A 38 -13.13 13.20 -2.08
C LYS A 38 -11.97 14.13 -2.45
N ASP A 39 -10.83 13.51 -2.79
CA ASP A 39 -9.58 14.16 -3.22
C ASP A 39 -8.96 15.14 -2.19
N CYS A 40 -9.33 15.03 -0.91
CA CYS A 40 -8.63 15.74 0.15
C CYS A 40 -7.14 15.38 0.22
N ILE A 41 -6.82 14.15 -0.20
CA ILE A 41 -5.47 13.69 -0.52
C ILE A 41 -5.46 13.51 -2.04
N PRO A 42 -4.76 14.37 -2.79
CA PRO A 42 -4.79 14.34 -4.25
C PRO A 42 -4.01 13.14 -4.79
N SER A 43 -4.61 12.33 -5.65
CA SER A 43 -3.92 11.32 -6.44
C SER A 43 -2.93 11.95 -7.42
N LEU A 44 -1.96 11.17 -7.89
CA LEU A 44 -1.06 11.57 -8.96
C LEU A 44 -1.50 10.93 -10.27
N GLU A 45 -1.44 11.74 -11.34
CA GLU A 45 -1.76 11.30 -12.69
C GLU A 45 -0.48 11.30 -13.54
N THR A 46 -0.01 10.13 -13.90
CA THR A 46 1.21 9.93 -14.70
C THR A 46 2.39 10.83 -14.22
N PRO A 47 2.85 10.65 -12.98
CA PRO A 47 3.83 11.55 -12.38
C PRO A 47 5.19 11.49 -13.08
N ASN A 48 5.95 12.58 -12.94
CA ASN A 48 7.32 12.65 -13.43
C ASN A 48 8.21 11.59 -12.76
N ARG A 49 9.13 11.03 -13.54
CA ARG A 49 10.07 10.00 -13.10
C ARG A 49 11.50 10.38 -13.45
N SER A 50 12.43 9.94 -12.62
CA SER A 50 13.87 10.06 -12.86
C SER A 50 14.52 8.68 -12.98
N GLN A 51 15.69 8.63 -13.61
CA GLN A 51 16.58 7.46 -13.53
C GLN A 51 17.28 7.43 -12.17
N VAL A 52 17.85 6.31 -11.80
CA VAL A 52 18.73 6.18 -10.64
C VAL A 52 19.83 7.25 -10.70
N GLY A 53 20.02 8.01 -9.61
CA GLY A 53 20.97 9.12 -9.56
C GLY A 53 20.55 10.39 -10.33
N GLY A 54 19.34 10.41 -10.89
CA GLY A 54 18.80 11.57 -11.60
C GLY A 54 18.37 12.70 -10.66
N SER A 55 17.87 13.80 -11.26
CA SER A 55 17.39 14.97 -10.52
C SER A 55 16.13 14.67 -9.71
N ASN A 56 15.85 15.54 -8.71
CA ASN A 56 14.61 15.52 -7.92
C ASN A 56 14.37 14.24 -7.08
N LEU A 57 15.47 13.55 -6.71
CA LEU A 57 15.46 12.36 -5.83
C LEU A 57 16.06 12.65 -4.45
N GLY A 58 16.39 13.87 -4.11
CA GLY A 58 17.01 14.25 -2.84
C GLY A 58 16.13 14.06 -1.59
N TYR A 59 14.88 13.63 -1.78
CA TYR A 59 13.96 13.29 -0.71
C TYR A 59 14.03 11.78 -0.33
N LEU A 60 14.68 10.94 -1.14
CA LEU A 60 14.65 9.48 -1.07
C LEU A 60 16.00 8.96 -0.57
N ASP A 61 15.99 8.35 0.59
CA ASP A 61 17.14 7.70 1.20
C ASP A 61 17.20 6.20 0.89
N ASP A 62 18.38 5.61 0.99
CA ASP A 62 18.64 4.20 0.67
C ASP A 62 17.78 3.21 1.47
N ASN A 63 17.41 3.56 2.70
CA ASN A 63 16.58 2.72 3.58
C ASN A 63 15.07 2.98 3.43
N ASP A 64 14.67 3.96 2.63
CA ASP A 64 13.26 4.22 2.39
C ASP A 64 12.63 3.07 1.61
N LEU A 65 11.39 2.74 1.97
CA LEU A 65 10.64 1.71 1.27
C LEU A 65 10.09 2.24 -0.06
N VAL A 66 10.11 1.38 -1.03
CA VAL A 66 9.49 1.61 -2.34
C VAL A 66 8.60 0.44 -2.73
N VAL A 67 7.52 0.72 -3.42
CA VAL A 67 6.73 -0.24 -4.16
C VAL A 67 7.31 -0.34 -5.55
N GLY A 68 7.91 -1.45 -5.89
CA GLY A 68 8.51 -1.72 -7.19
C GLY A 68 7.65 -2.63 -8.05
N ILE A 69 7.52 -2.33 -9.33
CA ILE A 69 6.75 -3.11 -10.29
C ILE A 69 7.50 -3.28 -11.62
N TRP A 70 7.08 -4.26 -12.39
CA TRP A 70 7.28 -4.32 -13.84
C TRP A 70 5.97 -3.92 -14.54
N ASN A 71 6.00 -2.85 -15.33
CA ASN A 71 4.79 -2.34 -15.99
C ASN A 71 4.54 -2.92 -17.38
N GLY A 72 5.37 -3.88 -17.80
CA GLY A 72 5.35 -4.50 -19.14
C GLY A 72 6.48 -4.02 -20.06
N THR A 73 7.11 -2.88 -19.74
CA THR A 73 8.19 -2.28 -20.53
C THR A 73 9.42 -1.92 -19.72
N GLU A 74 9.25 -1.49 -18.47
CA GLU A 74 10.34 -1.06 -17.60
C GLU A 74 10.00 -1.35 -16.13
N HIS A 75 11.02 -1.40 -15.28
CA HIS A 75 10.86 -1.40 -13.84
C HIS A 75 10.58 0.02 -13.37
N VAL A 76 9.62 0.16 -12.45
CA VAL A 76 9.23 1.44 -11.87
C VAL A 76 9.15 1.32 -10.35
N ALA A 77 9.69 2.31 -9.65
CA ALA A 77 9.60 2.45 -8.21
C ALA A 77 8.66 3.60 -7.81
N TYR A 78 7.79 3.32 -6.87
CA TYR A 78 6.90 4.29 -6.22
C TYR A 78 7.30 4.40 -4.75
N PRO A 79 8.08 5.42 -4.36
CA PRO A 79 8.53 5.58 -2.98
C PRO A 79 7.37 5.81 -2.01
N HIS A 80 7.42 5.16 -0.84
CA HIS A 80 6.45 5.41 0.23
C HIS A 80 6.40 6.90 0.59
N ALA A 81 7.52 7.61 0.55
CA ALA A 81 7.58 9.05 0.78
C ALA A 81 6.66 9.87 -0.13
N ILE A 82 6.43 9.42 -1.37
CA ILE A 82 5.43 10.00 -2.30
C ILE A 82 4.04 9.46 -1.96
N LEU A 83 3.91 8.15 -1.80
CA LEU A 83 2.63 7.48 -1.57
C LEU A 83 1.98 7.87 -0.23
N ASP A 84 2.76 8.21 0.78
CA ASP A 84 2.27 8.73 2.08
C ASP A 84 1.47 10.05 1.94
N TRP A 85 1.70 10.82 0.87
CA TRP A 85 1.06 12.10 0.61
C TRP A 85 -0.01 12.07 -0.49
N HIS A 86 -0.02 11.00 -1.29
CA HIS A 86 -0.88 10.92 -2.47
C HIS A 86 -1.75 9.66 -2.53
N GLU A 87 -1.37 8.61 -1.82
CA GLU A 87 -2.07 7.33 -1.66
C GLU A 87 -2.40 6.59 -2.96
N ILE A 88 -2.64 7.30 -4.06
CA ILE A 88 -2.98 6.73 -5.37
C ILE A 88 -2.12 7.36 -6.47
N VAL A 89 -1.59 6.51 -7.35
CA VAL A 89 -0.93 6.94 -8.59
C VAL A 89 -1.62 6.24 -9.75
N ASN A 90 -2.26 7.03 -10.61
CA ASN A 90 -2.89 6.57 -11.84
C ASN A 90 -1.92 6.67 -13.00
N GLU A 91 -1.80 5.59 -13.76
CA GLU A 91 -0.95 5.46 -14.93
C GLU A 91 -1.75 4.92 -16.11
N SER A 92 -1.18 5.00 -17.31
CA SER A 92 -1.83 4.42 -18.49
C SER A 92 -1.93 2.89 -18.36
N GLY A 93 -3.14 2.38 -18.11
CA GLY A 93 -3.45 0.96 -18.04
C GLY A 93 -3.24 0.31 -16.65
N TYR A 94 -2.83 1.07 -15.62
CA TYR A 94 -2.73 0.55 -14.26
C TYR A 94 -2.76 1.67 -13.21
N SER A 95 -2.99 1.29 -11.96
CA SER A 95 -2.86 2.19 -10.81
C SER A 95 -2.11 1.51 -9.67
N ILE A 96 -1.38 2.30 -8.91
CA ILE A 96 -0.78 1.91 -7.62
C ILE A 96 -1.61 2.59 -6.52
N SER A 97 -2.09 1.81 -5.57
CA SER A 97 -2.73 2.35 -4.37
C SER A 97 -1.94 1.93 -3.13
N TYR A 98 -1.81 2.85 -2.20
CA TYR A 98 -1.13 2.65 -0.93
C TYR A 98 -1.91 3.31 0.20
N CYS A 99 -2.15 2.59 1.27
CA CYS A 99 -2.75 3.14 2.49
C CYS A 99 -1.68 3.29 3.58
N PRO A 100 -1.29 4.52 3.96
CA PRO A 100 -0.27 4.75 4.99
C PRO A 100 -0.63 4.23 6.38
N LEU A 101 -1.94 4.11 6.68
CA LEU A 101 -2.41 3.65 7.99
C LEU A 101 -2.27 2.13 8.15
N THR A 102 -2.45 1.38 7.08
CA THR A 102 -2.31 -0.09 7.11
C THR A 102 -1.01 -0.58 6.48
N GLY A 103 -0.20 0.34 5.88
CA GLY A 103 1.04 0.00 5.20
C GLY A 103 0.80 -0.95 4.03
N SER A 104 -0.37 -0.91 3.40
CA SER A 104 -0.76 -1.85 2.35
C SER A 104 -0.68 -1.22 0.96
N ALA A 105 -0.01 -1.90 0.04
CA ALA A 105 0.09 -1.51 -1.36
C ALA A 105 -0.61 -2.53 -2.28
N ILE A 106 -1.27 -2.05 -3.33
CA ILE A 106 -1.80 -2.89 -4.40
C ILE A 106 -1.45 -2.30 -5.78
N HIS A 107 -1.23 -3.17 -6.74
CA HIS A 107 -1.03 -2.85 -8.15
C HIS A 107 -2.23 -3.35 -8.94
N LEU A 108 -2.96 -2.43 -9.55
CA LEU A 108 -4.22 -2.68 -10.27
C LEU A 108 -4.00 -2.57 -11.76
N THR A 109 -4.44 -3.55 -12.56
CA THR A 109 -4.66 -3.34 -13.99
C THR A 109 -6.02 -2.67 -14.17
N THR A 110 -6.04 -1.50 -14.76
CA THR A 110 -7.26 -0.71 -14.91
C THR A 110 -7.11 0.32 -16.03
N SER A 111 -8.23 0.69 -16.65
CA SER A 111 -8.34 1.87 -17.51
C SER A 111 -9.05 3.02 -16.80
N VAL A 112 -9.46 2.81 -15.56
CA VAL A 112 -10.23 3.77 -14.76
C VAL A 112 -9.29 4.46 -13.79
N GLU A 113 -9.42 5.76 -13.64
CA GLU A 113 -8.69 6.54 -12.64
C GLU A 113 -9.41 6.46 -11.29
N TYR A 114 -8.61 6.30 -10.24
CA TYR A 114 -9.10 6.28 -8.86
C TYR A 114 -8.68 7.54 -8.11
N GLY A 115 -9.54 7.98 -7.19
CA GLY A 115 -9.27 9.03 -6.23
C GLY A 115 -9.42 8.55 -4.79
N VAL A 116 -8.89 9.34 -3.86
CA VAL A 116 -9.07 9.12 -2.41
C VAL A 116 -10.45 9.62 -2.03
N SER A 117 -11.30 8.76 -1.46
CA SER A 117 -12.68 9.15 -1.09
C SER A 117 -12.76 10.01 0.17
N GLY A 118 -11.72 10.01 1.00
CA GLY A 118 -11.73 10.58 2.33
C GLY A 118 -12.32 9.63 3.39
N LEU A 119 -12.82 8.46 2.99
CA LEU A 119 -13.39 7.44 3.86
C LEU A 119 -12.39 6.31 4.12
N LEU A 120 -12.55 5.67 5.27
CA LEU A 120 -11.81 4.49 5.70
C LEU A 120 -12.78 3.36 6.06
N PHE A 121 -12.38 2.12 5.81
CA PHE A 121 -13.04 0.92 6.30
C PHE A 121 -12.02 0.02 6.99
N ASN A 122 -12.26 -0.32 8.25
CA ASN A 122 -11.28 -1.08 9.05
C ASN A 122 -9.88 -0.43 9.04
N SER A 123 -9.79 0.87 9.27
CA SER A 123 -8.54 1.66 9.21
C SER A 123 -7.87 1.72 7.83
N ASN A 124 -8.48 1.16 6.79
CA ASN A 124 -7.91 1.09 5.45
C ASN A 124 -8.63 2.01 4.48
N LEU A 125 -7.90 2.55 3.51
CA LEU A 125 -8.36 3.45 2.45
C LEU A 125 -9.56 2.89 1.69
N ILE A 126 -10.60 3.71 1.52
CA ILE A 126 -11.61 3.53 0.50
C ILE A 126 -11.28 4.47 -0.66
N MET A 127 -11.03 3.90 -1.83
CA MET A 127 -10.91 4.66 -3.07
C MET A 127 -12.28 4.89 -3.69
N TYR A 128 -12.39 5.84 -4.61
CA TYR A 128 -13.53 5.92 -5.51
C TYR A 128 -13.05 5.95 -6.96
N ASP A 129 -13.82 5.43 -7.90
CA ASP A 129 -13.50 5.58 -9.32
C ASP A 129 -14.12 6.85 -9.88
N ARG A 130 -13.38 7.54 -10.77
CA ARG A 130 -13.78 8.83 -11.34
C ARG A 130 -14.82 8.73 -12.47
N GLU A 131 -15.15 7.51 -12.92
CA GLU A 131 -16.15 7.32 -13.97
C GLU A 131 -17.57 7.20 -13.42
N THR A 132 -17.72 6.45 -12.31
CA THR A 132 -19.04 6.10 -11.77
C THR A 132 -19.24 6.52 -10.33
N ASP A 133 -18.21 7.14 -9.71
CA ASP A 133 -18.21 7.46 -8.29
C ASP A 133 -18.42 6.25 -7.35
N SER A 134 -18.24 5.02 -7.86
CA SER A 134 -18.34 3.81 -7.03
C SER A 134 -17.18 3.72 -6.04
N TYR A 135 -17.43 3.14 -4.86
CA TYR A 135 -16.49 3.08 -3.75
C TYR A 135 -15.82 1.72 -3.64
N TRP A 136 -14.49 1.73 -3.45
CA TRP A 136 -13.63 0.58 -3.53
C TRP A 136 -12.71 0.51 -2.29
N PRO A 137 -13.14 -0.16 -1.19
CA PRO A 137 -12.22 -0.43 -0.09
C PRO A 137 -11.02 -1.25 -0.56
N GLN A 138 -9.82 -0.70 -0.38
CA GLN A 138 -8.58 -1.22 -0.98
C GLN A 138 -8.36 -2.72 -0.66
N MET A 139 -8.38 -3.09 0.63
CA MET A 139 -8.10 -4.46 1.07
C MET A 139 -9.30 -5.41 0.92
N LEU A 140 -10.50 -4.90 0.62
CA LEU A 140 -11.64 -5.74 0.26
C LEU A 140 -11.48 -6.33 -1.15
N LEU A 141 -10.66 -5.70 -1.99
CA LEU A 141 -10.36 -6.07 -3.37
C LEU A 141 -11.58 -6.06 -4.29
N ARG A 142 -12.65 -5.39 -3.89
CA ARG A 142 -13.88 -5.23 -4.66
C ARG A 142 -14.58 -3.92 -4.34
N SER A 143 -15.43 -3.47 -5.25
CA SER A 143 -16.32 -2.32 -5.00
C SER A 143 -17.40 -2.69 -3.98
N ALA A 144 -17.65 -1.78 -3.04
CA ALA A 144 -18.61 -1.96 -1.95
C ALA A 144 -19.88 -1.12 -2.09
N ALA A 145 -19.89 -0.11 -2.96
CA ALA A 145 -21.06 0.74 -3.20
C ALA A 145 -20.98 1.42 -4.57
N GLY A 146 -22.09 1.89 -5.07
CA GLY A 146 -22.25 2.57 -6.37
C GLY A 146 -22.52 1.57 -7.51
N ASP A 147 -22.49 2.09 -8.74
CA ASP A 147 -22.87 1.34 -9.97
C ASP A 147 -22.00 0.11 -10.21
N ARG A 148 -20.75 0.11 -9.69
CA ARG A 148 -19.80 -1.01 -9.82
C ARG A 148 -19.79 -1.94 -8.61
N SER A 149 -20.78 -1.81 -7.71
CA SER A 149 -20.84 -2.66 -6.50
C SER A 149 -20.71 -4.14 -6.83
N GLY A 150 -19.80 -4.84 -6.14
CA GLY A 150 -19.47 -6.25 -6.36
C GLY A 150 -18.42 -6.52 -7.43
N SER A 151 -18.04 -5.54 -8.26
CA SER A 151 -16.92 -5.69 -9.21
C SER A 151 -15.61 -5.89 -8.46
N ILE A 152 -14.70 -6.70 -9.01
CA ILE A 152 -13.41 -7.05 -8.38
C ILE A 152 -12.24 -6.32 -9.03
N PHE A 153 -11.17 -6.09 -8.27
CA PHE A 153 -9.91 -5.60 -8.81
C PHE A 153 -9.16 -6.69 -9.60
N HIS A 154 -8.48 -6.27 -10.66
CA HIS A 154 -7.52 -7.11 -11.35
C HIS A 154 -6.10 -6.76 -10.87
N LEU A 155 -5.59 -7.58 -9.95
CA LEU A 155 -4.30 -7.35 -9.33
C LEU A 155 -3.14 -7.81 -10.21
N LYS A 156 -1.99 -7.14 -10.04
CA LYS A 156 -0.68 -7.52 -10.57
C LYS A 156 0.32 -7.61 -9.43
N ASN A 157 1.43 -8.26 -9.71
CA ASN A 157 2.52 -8.38 -8.74
C ASN A 157 3.18 -7.03 -8.47
N LEU A 158 3.61 -6.85 -7.25
CA LEU A 158 4.49 -5.79 -6.80
C LEU A 158 5.51 -6.37 -5.80
N VAL A 159 6.58 -5.65 -5.60
CA VAL A 159 7.59 -5.94 -4.58
C VAL A 159 7.75 -4.70 -3.72
N GLU A 160 7.65 -4.87 -2.41
CA GLU A 160 7.98 -3.81 -1.47
C GLU A 160 9.33 -4.12 -0.83
N THR A 161 10.30 -3.22 -1.01
CA THR A 161 11.66 -3.35 -0.49
C THR A 161 12.29 -1.98 -0.27
N THR A 162 13.54 -1.92 0.21
CA THR A 162 14.26 -0.65 0.33
C THR A 162 14.68 -0.11 -1.04
N TRP A 163 14.81 1.21 -1.14
CA TRP A 163 15.33 1.85 -2.36
C TRP A 163 16.70 1.32 -2.75
N SER A 164 17.59 1.10 -1.76
CA SER A 164 18.90 0.51 -2.00
C SER A 164 18.83 -0.84 -2.70
N ASN A 165 17.99 -1.74 -2.20
CA ASN A 165 17.83 -3.07 -2.80
C ASN A 165 17.19 -2.99 -4.19
N TRP A 166 16.12 -2.19 -4.34
CA TRP A 166 15.42 -2.06 -5.61
C TRP A 166 16.33 -1.54 -6.71
N LYS A 167 17.04 -0.42 -6.47
CA LYS A 167 17.94 0.16 -7.48
C LYS A 167 19.15 -0.72 -7.81
N THR A 168 19.57 -1.58 -6.88
CA THR A 168 20.66 -2.52 -7.10
C THR A 168 20.22 -3.70 -7.95
N LEU A 169 19.01 -4.25 -7.69
CA LEU A 169 18.42 -5.31 -8.50
C LEU A 169 18.00 -4.83 -9.89
N PHE A 170 17.56 -3.58 -10.00
CA PHE A 170 17.04 -2.98 -11.24
C PHE A 170 17.67 -1.62 -11.51
N PRO A 171 18.96 -1.56 -11.93
CA PRO A 171 19.68 -0.28 -12.06
C PRO A 171 19.12 0.66 -13.13
N GLU A 172 18.38 0.12 -14.11
CA GLU A 172 17.68 0.92 -15.14
C GLU A 172 16.27 1.34 -14.75
N THR A 173 15.86 1.10 -13.51
CA THR A 173 14.51 1.44 -13.02
C THR A 173 14.25 2.94 -13.14
N LYS A 174 12.99 3.27 -13.39
CA LYS A 174 12.48 4.64 -13.20
C LYS A 174 11.90 4.77 -11.80
N VAL A 175 12.00 5.95 -11.24
CA VAL A 175 11.44 6.24 -9.90
C VAL A 175 10.65 7.54 -9.95
N VAL A 176 9.46 7.54 -9.36
CA VAL A 176 8.65 8.75 -9.23
C VAL A 176 9.46 9.78 -8.45
N ASN A 177 9.56 10.99 -8.98
CA ASN A 177 10.37 12.05 -8.40
C ASN A 177 9.51 13.11 -7.68
N SER A 178 10.14 14.08 -7.04
CA SER A 178 9.45 15.11 -6.25
C SER A 178 8.73 16.18 -7.08
N GLU A 179 8.80 16.15 -8.40
CA GLU A 179 8.07 17.07 -9.30
C GLU A 179 6.66 16.55 -9.55
N THR A 180 5.79 16.68 -8.55
CA THR A 180 4.41 16.15 -8.58
C THR A 180 3.35 17.21 -8.85
N ASN A 181 3.73 18.47 -9.11
CA ASN A 181 2.84 19.64 -9.17
C ASN A 181 2.16 20.02 -7.84
N TYR A 182 2.50 19.33 -6.75
CA TYR A 182 1.99 19.62 -5.40
C TYR A 182 3.14 20.09 -4.50
N SER A 183 2.86 21.12 -3.70
CA SER A 183 3.80 21.60 -2.69
C SER A 183 3.73 20.69 -1.45
N ARG A 184 4.57 19.66 -1.42
CA ARG A 184 4.66 18.69 -0.31
C ARG A 184 6.12 18.54 0.14
N ASN A 185 6.29 18.25 1.42
CA ASN A 185 7.62 17.91 1.96
C ASN A 185 7.75 16.38 2.05
N TYR A 186 8.26 15.76 1.00
CA TYR A 186 8.43 14.32 0.91
C TYR A 186 9.51 13.73 1.82
N THR A 187 10.30 14.55 2.51
CA THR A 187 11.20 14.08 3.57
C THR A 187 10.49 13.89 4.91
N ARG A 188 9.20 14.24 4.99
CA ARG A 188 8.41 14.19 6.21
C ARG A 188 7.22 13.24 6.06
N TYR A 189 7.10 12.29 6.99
CA TYR A 189 5.90 11.47 7.10
C TYR A 189 4.70 12.30 7.58
N PRO A 190 3.55 12.34 6.85
CA PRO A 190 2.44 13.25 7.17
C PRO A 190 1.65 12.86 8.41
N TYR A 191 1.68 11.58 8.81
CA TYR A 191 0.93 11.05 9.96
C TYR A 191 1.71 11.06 11.28
N GLY A 192 2.69 11.96 11.42
CA GLY A 192 3.47 12.16 12.65
C GLY A 192 4.30 10.95 13.04
N SER A 193 4.09 10.42 14.25
CA SER A 193 4.82 9.23 14.75
C SER A 193 4.09 7.91 14.51
N TYR A 194 2.97 7.92 13.78
CA TYR A 194 2.11 6.74 13.65
C TYR A 194 2.85 5.47 13.20
N ARG A 195 3.69 5.57 12.17
CA ARG A 195 4.50 4.44 11.64
C ARG A 195 5.72 4.12 12.49
N THR A 196 6.33 5.13 13.09
CA THR A 196 7.66 5.03 13.74
C THR A 196 7.61 4.88 15.24
N CYS A 197 6.44 4.93 15.85
CA CYS A 197 6.31 4.80 17.29
C CYS A 197 6.46 3.34 17.73
N ASN A 198 7.61 3.05 18.36
CA ASN A 198 7.99 1.73 18.85
C ASN A 198 7.86 1.61 20.37
N SER A 199 7.23 2.59 21.05
CA SER A 199 7.02 2.49 22.50
C SER A 199 5.78 1.65 22.80
N LEU A 200 5.76 0.97 23.95
CA LEU A 200 4.58 0.25 24.46
C LEU A 200 3.32 1.14 24.54
N ALA A 201 3.49 2.47 24.57
CA ALA A 201 2.39 3.41 24.64
C ALA A 201 1.72 3.70 23.28
N CYS A 202 2.38 3.40 22.14
CA CYS A 202 1.88 3.73 20.80
C CYS A 202 2.22 2.70 19.72
N GLY A 203 2.98 1.66 20.03
CA GLY A 203 3.38 0.62 19.06
C GLY A 203 2.17 -0.10 18.45
N ASP A 204 1.19 -0.41 19.29
CA ASP A 204 -0.05 -1.09 18.88
C ASP A 204 -1.22 -0.13 18.66
N TYR A 205 -1.00 1.19 18.81
CA TYR A 205 -2.04 2.17 18.61
C TYR A 205 -2.41 2.32 17.13
N ILE A 206 -3.68 2.07 16.81
CA ILE A 206 -4.29 2.32 15.50
C ILE A 206 -5.25 3.50 15.60
N TYR A 207 -5.28 4.39 14.59
CA TYR A 207 -6.08 5.62 14.64
C TYR A 207 -7.58 5.35 14.56
N PHE A 208 -7.98 4.29 13.83
CA PHE A 208 -9.39 4.01 13.59
C PHE A 208 -9.70 2.56 13.92
N PRO A 209 -10.92 2.24 14.37
CA PRO A 209 -11.29 0.90 14.79
C PRO A 209 -11.28 -0.10 13.62
N VAL A 210 -11.06 -1.36 13.97
CA VAL A 210 -11.20 -2.51 13.08
C VAL A 210 -12.26 -3.47 13.62
N ALA A 211 -12.94 -4.17 12.71
CA ALA A 211 -14.02 -5.09 13.09
C ALA A 211 -13.51 -6.32 13.86
N ASN A 212 -12.32 -6.79 13.49
CA ASN A 212 -11.72 -7.99 14.07
C ASN A 212 -10.27 -7.68 14.43
N GLU A 213 -9.92 -7.92 15.67
CA GLU A 213 -8.56 -7.81 16.17
C GLU A 213 -7.91 -9.21 16.22
N ASP A 214 -6.64 -9.28 15.83
CA ASP A 214 -5.84 -10.51 15.88
C ASP A 214 -4.54 -10.22 16.64
N GLU A 215 -4.43 -10.77 17.84
CA GLU A 215 -3.31 -10.54 18.76
C GLU A 215 -2.11 -11.46 18.52
N ARG A 216 -2.13 -12.30 17.48
CA ARG A 216 -1.02 -13.23 17.18
C ARG A 216 0.27 -12.51 16.79
N LEU A 217 0.15 -11.29 16.24
CA LEU A 217 1.27 -10.41 15.91
C LEU A 217 0.97 -8.98 16.41
N PRO A 218 2.00 -8.17 16.69
CA PRO A 218 1.80 -6.74 16.93
C PRO A 218 1.02 -6.07 15.80
N ALA A 219 0.15 -5.12 16.11
CA ALA A 219 -0.83 -4.54 15.18
C ALA A 219 -0.20 -3.94 13.90
N LYS A 220 1.06 -3.50 13.96
CA LYS A 220 1.79 -2.88 12.84
C LYS A 220 2.90 -3.76 12.27
N ASN A 221 2.91 -5.05 12.59
CA ASN A 221 3.86 -5.98 11.96
C ASN A 221 3.60 -6.06 10.47
N ARG A 222 4.69 -6.01 9.70
CA ARG A 222 4.62 -6.22 8.25
C ARG A 222 4.47 -7.69 7.93
N VAL A 223 3.47 -8.01 7.13
CA VAL A 223 3.18 -9.38 6.70
C VAL A 223 3.07 -9.44 5.17
N LEU A 224 3.53 -10.54 4.59
CA LEU A 224 3.14 -10.92 3.25
C LEU A 224 1.75 -11.56 3.32
N THR A 225 0.77 -11.00 2.61
CA THR A 225 -0.58 -11.56 2.55
C THR A 225 -0.83 -12.20 1.19
N ILE A 226 -1.22 -13.46 1.18
CA ILE A 226 -1.65 -14.20 0.01
C ILE A 226 -3.16 -14.41 0.11
N ILE A 227 -3.89 -13.96 -0.90
CA ILE A 227 -5.36 -14.02 -0.95
C ILE A 227 -5.77 -14.86 -2.16
N ASN A 228 -6.58 -15.87 -1.94
CA ASN A 228 -7.16 -16.72 -2.99
C ASN A 228 -8.63 -17.01 -2.69
N GLY A 229 -9.54 -16.28 -3.34
CA GLY A 229 -10.97 -16.30 -3.00
C GLY A 229 -11.18 -15.77 -1.58
N ASP A 230 -11.86 -16.57 -0.76
CA ASP A 230 -12.13 -16.23 0.65
C ASP A 230 -11.02 -16.71 1.61
N GLU A 231 -10.01 -17.40 1.10
CA GLU A 231 -8.89 -17.91 1.87
C GLU A 231 -7.75 -16.88 1.91
N VAL A 232 -7.24 -16.63 3.11
CA VAL A 232 -6.16 -15.67 3.34
C VAL A 232 -5.07 -16.30 4.19
N LYS A 233 -3.81 -16.08 3.80
CA LYS A 233 -2.65 -16.43 4.59
C LYS A 233 -1.74 -15.22 4.78
N ALA A 234 -1.51 -14.84 6.03
CA ALA A 234 -0.51 -13.85 6.41
C ALA A 234 0.76 -14.53 6.90
N ILE A 235 1.91 -14.04 6.45
CA ILE A 235 3.25 -14.56 6.79
C ILE A 235 4.05 -13.39 7.36
N ASP A 236 4.46 -13.49 8.61
CA ASP A 236 5.30 -12.47 9.26
C ASP A 236 6.68 -12.46 8.62
N ILE A 237 7.03 -11.35 7.99
CA ILE A 237 8.31 -11.17 7.29
C ILE A 237 9.49 -11.24 8.28
N ASN A 238 9.32 -10.73 9.48
CA ASN A 238 10.37 -10.71 10.50
C ASN A 238 10.72 -12.10 11.05
N SER A 239 9.81 -13.06 10.90
CA SER A 239 10.07 -14.46 11.27
C SER A 239 11.07 -15.16 10.34
N TYR A 240 11.45 -14.53 9.23
CA TYR A 240 12.36 -15.06 8.22
C TYR A 240 13.53 -14.09 7.99
N PRO A 241 14.45 -13.93 8.96
CA PRO A 241 15.55 -12.96 8.85
C PRO A 241 16.50 -13.26 7.69
N GLU A 242 16.71 -14.54 7.36
CA GLU A 242 17.55 -14.97 6.24
C GLU A 242 16.70 -15.37 5.04
N PRO A 243 17.27 -15.29 3.81
CA PRO A 243 16.58 -15.69 2.60
C PRO A 243 16.06 -17.13 2.65
N GLN A 244 14.79 -17.32 2.34
CA GLN A 244 14.16 -18.64 2.30
C GLN A 244 13.18 -18.75 1.15
N ILE A 245 13.00 -20.00 0.67
CA ILE A 245 11.89 -20.37 -0.20
C ILE A 245 11.13 -21.53 0.43
N PHE A 246 9.81 -21.45 0.39
CA PHE A 246 8.95 -22.55 0.81
C PHE A 246 7.59 -22.51 0.11
N GLY A 247 6.98 -23.69 -0.01
CA GLY A 247 5.63 -23.81 -0.56
C GLY A 247 4.56 -23.58 0.48
N VAL A 248 3.46 -22.93 0.10
CA VAL A 248 2.24 -22.81 0.90
C VAL A 248 1.02 -23.05 0.04
N ASN A 249 -0.04 -23.59 0.64
CA ASN A 249 -1.35 -23.69 0.01
C ASN A 249 -2.27 -22.63 0.60
N VAL A 250 -3.02 -21.95 -0.30
CA VAL A 250 -4.07 -21.00 0.07
C VAL A 250 -5.28 -21.31 -0.80
N GLY A 251 -6.38 -21.70 -0.19
CA GLY A 251 -7.51 -22.27 -0.90
C GLY A 251 -7.10 -23.52 -1.71
N ASN A 252 -7.43 -23.51 -2.98
CA ASN A 252 -7.13 -24.61 -3.92
C ASN A 252 -5.84 -24.39 -4.73
N ALA A 253 -5.10 -23.30 -4.48
CA ALA A 253 -3.88 -22.95 -5.20
C ALA A 253 -2.62 -23.16 -4.33
N GLN A 254 -1.52 -23.50 -5.01
CA GLN A 254 -0.20 -23.64 -4.43
C GLN A 254 0.66 -22.45 -4.79
N TYR A 255 1.35 -21.90 -3.79
CA TYR A 255 2.26 -20.76 -3.93
C TYR A 255 3.65 -21.14 -3.49
N GLN A 256 4.65 -20.59 -4.15
CA GLN A 256 6.03 -20.53 -3.67
C GLN A 256 6.28 -19.14 -3.11
N VAL A 257 6.72 -19.08 -1.86
CA VAL A 257 7.07 -17.85 -1.16
C VAL A 257 8.58 -17.69 -1.18
N VAL A 258 9.03 -16.52 -1.59
CA VAL A 258 10.42 -16.07 -1.53
C VAL A 258 10.48 -14.93 -0.53
N ILE A 259 11.25 -15.06 0.54
CA ILE A 259 11.22 -14.13 1.66
C ILE A 259 12.61 -13.92 2.27
N SER A 260 12.90 -12.67 2.65
CA SER A 260 14.08 -12.27 3.42
C SER A 260 13.74 -11.03 4.25
N GLY A 261 13.65 -11.19 5.55
CA GLY A 261 13.35 -10.10 6.47
C GLY A 261 14.46 -9.06 6.53
N ARG A 262 15.74 -9.47 6.51
CA ARG A 262 16.87 -8.54 6.50
C ARG A 262 16.90 -7.66 5.25
N ASP A 263 16.41 -8.17 4.12
CA ASP A 263 16.40 -7.46 2.84
C ASP A 263 15.06 -6.79 2.54
N ASN A 264 14.07 -6.89 3.46
CA ASN A 264 12.71 -6.39 3.24
C ASN A 264 12.09 -6.87 1.93
N ILE A 265 12.28 -8.15 1.59
CA ILE A 265 11.71 -8.76 0.39
C ILE A 265 10.77 -9.90 0.80
N ALA A 266 9.54 -9.85 0.32
CA ALA A 266 8.60 -10.95 0.45
C ALA A 266 7.68 -10.96 -0.76
N VAL A 267 7.69 -12.04 -1.52
CA VAL A 267 6.86 -12.24 -2.71
C VAL A 267 6.31 -13.65 -2.75
N ALA A 268 5.14 -13.81 -3.35
CA ALA A 268 4.54 -15.11 -3.57
C ALA A 268 4.18 -15.28 -5.06
N PHE A 269 4.43 -16.47 -5.57
CA PHE A 269 4.11 -16.85 -6.94
C PHE A 269 3.17 -18.05 -6.94
N GLU A 270 2.02 -17.95 -7.59
CA GLU A 270 1.17 -19.09 -7.81
C GLU A 270 1.86 -20.06 -8.78
N THR A 271 2.26 -21.19 -8.30
CA THR A 271 2.92 -22.23 -9.10
C THR A 271 2.92 -23.57 -8.38
N SER A 272 2.68 -24.64 -9.14
CA SER A 272 2.87 -26.01 -8.67
C SER A 272 4.31 -26.49 -8.79
N ARG A 273 5.20 -25.71 -9.43
CA ARG A 273 6.61 -26.04 -9.58
C ARG A 273 7.39 -25.55 -8.37
N ALA A 274 8.21 -26.40 -7.81
CA ALA A 274 9.20 -25.97 -6.83
C ALA A 274 10.19 -25.01 -7.54
N ILE A 275 10.43 -23.87 -6.90
CA ILE A 275 11.51 -22.96 -7.28
C ILE A 275 12.64 -23.11 -6.26
N SER A 276 13.85 -22.87 -6.69
CA SER A 276 15.05 -22.87 -5.84
C SER A 276 15.81 -21.59 -6.07
N ILE A 277 16.46 -21.10 -5.04
CA ILE A 277 17.43 -20.00 -5.16
C ILE A 277 18.82 -20.63 -5.18
N SER A 278 19.57 -20.36 -6.25
CA SER A 278 20.97 -20.76 -6.37
C SER A 278 21.91 -19.71 -5.82
N SER A 279 21.51 -18.43 -5.87
CA SER A 279 22.28 -17.30 -5.34
C SER A 279 21.35 -16.24 -4.80
N TRP A 280 21.72 -15.67 -3.64
CA TRP A 280 21.05 -14.50 -3.06
C TRP A 280 22.14 -13.48 -2.71
N ASP A 281 22.46 -12.62 -3.64
CA ASP A 281 23.42 -11.53 -3.43
C ASP A 281 22.84 -10.23 -4.00
N ILE A 282 22.09 -9.52 -3.16
CA ILE A 282 21.52 -8.23 -3.56
C ILE A 282 22.63 -7.21 -3.85
N SER A 283 23.76 -7.28 -3.15
CA SER A 283 24.86 -6.36 -3.39
C SER A 283 25.50 -6.52 -4.77
N ALA A 284 25.40 -7.71 -5.36
CA ALA A 284 25.78 -8.00 -6.74
C ALA A 284 24.62 -7.79 -7.73
N GLY A 285 23.41 -7.44 -7.25
CA GLY A 285 22.21 -7.32 -8.08
C GLY A 285 21.61 -8.64 -8.50
N GLU A 286 21.88 -9.74 -7.78
CA GLU A 286 21.52 -11.10 -8.19
C GLU A 286 20.64 -11.82 -7.16
N ILE A 287 19.47 -12.24 -7.61
CA ILE A 287 18.66 -13.30 -7.00
C ILE A 287 18.37 -14.31 -8.11
N THR A 288 19.01 -15.47 -8.08
CA THR A 288 18.90 -16.49 -9.13
C THR A 288 18.53 -17.87 -8.59
#